data_7b754e34f97c11f3efe62c9ad689b27c
#
_entry.id   7b754e34f97c11f3efe62c9ad689b27c
#
_cell.length_a   1.000
_cell.length_b   1.000
_cell.length_c   1.000
_cell.angle_alpha   90.00
_cell.angle_beta   90.00
_cell.angle_gamma   90.00
#
_symmetry.space_group_name_H-M   'P 1'
#
loop_
_entity.id
_entity.type
_entity.pdbx_description
1 polymer ?
#
loop_
_entity_poly.entity_id
_entity_poly.type
_entity_poly.pdbx_seq_one_letter_code
_entity_poly.pdbx_strand_id
1 'polypeptide(L)'
;MDPLVKGEGNNLGAYNRVVEFDQNDSAQEGGTAGALRAGRILGLDVGSRRIGIAVSDPLGITAQGLETLQRRNKRYDFEYLQRVIQQYDVREIVVGLPLRMSGAEGTQSEKMQGFAEDLRKRFRLQVHLWDERLTSAEANRLLRETDLSIEKRGKAVDRMAAILILQGWMENRRRTLDLGP
;
A
#
# COMPACT_ATOMS: atom_id res chain seq x y z
N MET A 1 -47.37 9.04 -39.94
CA MET A 1 -47.42 9.55 -38.57
C MET A 1 -46.33 8.88 -37.76
N ASP A 2 -45.34 9.67 -37.60
CA ASP A 2 -44.19 9.55 -36.76
C ASP A 2 -44.57 9.47 -35.25
N PRO A 3 -43.73 9.12 -34.26
CA PRO A 3 -42.37 9.66 -34.10
C PRO A 3 -41.28 8.73 -33.54
N LEU A 4 -40.03 8.99 -33.93
CA LEU A 4 -38.85 9.31 -33.12
C LEU A 4 -38.59 8.53 -31.83
N VAL A 5 -37.59 7.65 -31.85
CA VAL A 5 -36.81 7.29 -30.67
C VAL A 5 -35.40 7.91 -30.79
N LYS A 6 -35.13 8.83 -29.89
CA LYS A 6 -33.84 9.50 -29.70
C LYS A 6 -32.81 8.52 -29.13
N GLY A 7 -31.65 8.50 -29.76
CA GLY A 7 -30.49 7.81 -29.24
C GLY A 7 -29.92 8.53 -28.01
N GLU A 8 -29.67 7.75 -26.95
CA GLU A 8 -28.85 8.18 -25.83
C GLU A 8 -27.38 7.96 -26.17
N GLY A 9 -26.66 9.07 -26.29
CA GLY A 9 -25.23 9.06 -26.54
C GLY A 9 -24.46 8.57 -25.31
N ASN A 10 -23.76 7.47 -25.50
CA ASN A 10 -22.74 7.00 -24.56
C ASN A 10 -21.56 7.97 -24.54
N ASN A 11 -21.49 8.78 -23.48
CA ASN A 11 -20.36 9.64 -23.19
C ASN A 11 -19.22 8.84 -22.54
N LEU A 12 -18.49 8.07 -23.33
CA LEU A 12 -17.29 7.30 -22.94
C LEU A 12 -15.99 7.97 -23.43
N GLY A 13 -15.99 9.27 -23.58
CA GLY A 13 -14.88 10.01 -24.19
C GLY A 13 -14.21 11.06 -23.32
N ALA A 14 -13.82 10.76 -22.06
CA ALA A 14 -13.12 11.79 -21.26
C ALA A 14 -12.07 11.28 -20.25
N TYR A 15 -11.49 10.10 -20.42
CA TYR A 15 -10.44 9.62 -19.50
C TYR A 15 -9.18 9.10 -20.19
N ASN A 16 -8.84 9.65 -21.33
CA ASN A 16 -7.56 9.31 -21.97
C ASN A 16 -6.70 10.57 -22.15
N ARG A 17 -6.41 11.27 -21.06
CA ARG A 17 -5.35 12.26 -21.04
C ARG A 17 -4.07 11.57 -20.63
N VAL A 18 -3.30 11.14 -21.61
CA VAL A 18 -1.88 10.81 -21.46
C VAL A 18 -1.20 12.06 -20.93
N VAL A 19 -0.75 12.04 -19.68
CA VAL A 19 0.11 13.10 -19.14
C VAL A 19 1.50 12.80 -19.69
N GLU A 20 1.89 13.54 -20.73
CA GLU A 20 3.27 13.60 -21.18
C GLU A 20 4.10 14.21 -20.06
N PHE A 21 5.00 13.41 -19.46
CA PHE A 21 6.00 13.91 -18.53
C PHE A 21 7.07 14.63 -19.32
N ASP A 22 7.11 15.94 -19.21
CA ASP A 22 8.17 16.81 -19.71
C ASP A 22 9.51 16.38 -19.07
N GLN A 23 10.42 15.92 -19.94
CA GLN A 23 11.79 15.56 -19.58
C GLN A 23 12.66 16.81 -19.58
N ASN A 24 12.43 17.74 -18.66
CA ASN A 24 13.41 18.78 -18.45
C ASN A 24 13.34 19.36 -17.03
N ASP A 25 13.98 18.68 -16.10
CA ASP A 25 14.53 19.34 -14.93
C ASP A 25 15.89 18.73 -14.60
N SER A 26 16.88 19.28 -15.29
CA SER A 26 18.29 19.03 -15.06
C SER A 26 18.78 19.92 -13.92
N ALA A 27 19.37 19.25 -12.93
CA ALA A 27 20.42 19.75 -12.04
C ALA A 27 20.07 20.89 -11.09
N GLN A 28 19.99 20.54 -9.80
CA GLN A 28 20.88 21.21 -8.82
C GLN A 28 21.21 20.20 -7.70
N GLU A 29 22.42 19.68 -7.79
CA GLU A 29 23.12 19.07 -6.66
C GLU A 29 23.46 20.15 -5.65
N GLY A 30 23.06 19.95 -4.41
CA GLY A 30 23.42 20.88 -3.32
C GLY A 30 22.88 20.35 -1.99
N GLY A 31 23.72 19.54 -1.34
CA GLY A 31 23.67 18.95 -0.04
C GLY A 31 22.65 19.47 0.98
N THR A 32 21.99 18.53 1.59
CA THR A 32 21.86 18.37 3.05
C THR A 32 21.09 17.08 3.31
N ALA A 33 21.52 16.34 4.31
CA ALA A 33 20.97 15.07 4.74
C ALA A 33 19.44 15.05 4.76
N GLY A 34 18.86 14.08 4.03
CA GLY A 34 17.61 13.41 4.34
C GLY A 34 16.43 14.26 4.81
N ALA A 35 16.10 15.38 4.15
CA ALA A 35 14.81 15.99 4.34
C ALA A 35 13.76 14.97 3.93
N LEU A 36 13.00 14.44 4.91
CA LEU A 36 11.83 13.59 4.71
C LEU A 36 10.95 14.27 3.66
N ARG A 37 10.94 13.76 2.44
CA ARG A 37 10.04 14.28 1.41
C ARG A 37 8.64 14.15 1.97
N ALA A 38 7.98 15.29 2.20
CA ALA A 38 6.61 15.31 2.67
C ALA A 38 5.75 14.50 1.69
N GLY A 39 5.15 13.42 2.18
CA GLY A 39 4.34 12.52 1.39
C GLY A 39 3.90 11.34 2.23
N ARG A 40 2.76 10.74 1.89
CA ARG A 40 2.24 9.63 2.67
C ARG A 40 2.93 8.32 2.32
N ILE A 41 2.89 7.40 3.27
CA ILE A 41 3.44 6.05 3.14
C ILE A 41 2.26 5.09 3.11
N LEU A 42 2.26 4.14 2.19
CA LEU A 42 1.25 3.10 2.06
C LEU A 42 1.75 1.80 2.70
N GLY A 43 1.02 1.27 3.67
CA GLY A 43 1.27 -0.04 4.27
C GLY A 43 0.39 -1.11 3.65
N LEU A 44 0.95 -2.25 3.30
CA LEU A 44 0.25 -3.38 2.67
C LEU A 44 0.50 -4.68 3.43
N ASP A 45 -0.59 -5.35 3.81
CA ASP A 45 -0.61 -6.75 4.26
C ASP A 45 -1.15 -7.61 3.12
N VAL A 46 -0.27 -8.35 2.43
CA VAL A 46 -0.58 -9.03 1.18
C VAL A 46 -0.93 -10.49 1.41
N GLY A 47 -2.22 -10.78 1.57
CA GLY A 47 -2.74 -12.14 1.62
C GLY A 47 -3.04 -12.75 0.23
N SER A 48 -3.41 -14.02 0.21
CA SER A 48 -3.76 -14.73 -1.03
C SER A 48 -5.09 -14.28 -1.64
N ARG A 49 -6.07 -13.91 -0.82
CA ARG A 49 -7.42 -13.49 -1.23
C ARG A 49 -7.68 -12.01 -1.04
N ARG A 50 -6.96 -11.36 -0.17
CA ARG A 50 -7.17 -9.96 0.22
C ARG A 50 -5.83 -9.25 0.41
N ILE A 51 -5.87 -7.93 0.29
CA ILE A 51 -4.77 -7.05 0.68
C ILE A 51 -5.31 -6.07 1.70
N GLY A 52 -4.80 -6.11 2.92
CA GLY A 52 -4.99 -5.08 3.93
C GLY A 52 -4.23 -3.82 3.53
N ILE A 53 -4.84 -2.66 3.71
CA ILE A 53 -4.27 -1.38 3.27
C ILE A 53 -4.34 -0.37 4.41
N ALA A 54 -3.23 0.31 4.65
CA ALA A 54 -3.16 1.44 5.56
C ALA A 54 -2.37 2.59 4.92
N VAL A 55 -2.63 3.82 5.34
CA VAL A 55 -1.92 5.01 4.88
C VAL A 55 -1.47 5.84 6.07
N SER A 56 -0.28 6.44 5.99
CA SER A 56 0.19 7.36 7.01
C SER A 56 -0.47 8.73 6.89
N ASP A 57 -0.41 9.52 7.96
CA ASP A 57 -0.55 10.97 7.86
C ASP A 57 0.63 11.58 7.05
N PRO A 58 0.55 12.85 6.62
CA PRO A 58 1.62 13.47 5.83
C PRO A 58 2.97 13.57 6.55
N LEU A 59 2.97 13.53 7.89
CA LEU A 59 4.19 13.62 8.72
C LEU A 59 4.79 12.23 9.00
N GLY A 60 4.12 11.14 8.59
CA GLY A 60 4.58 9.77 8.87
C GLY A 60 4.58 9.42 10.37
N ILE A 61 3.60 9.94 11.14
CA ILE A 61 3.50 9.73 12.59
C ILE A 61 2.45 8.67 12.91
N THR A 62 1.28 8.75 12.27
CA THR A 62 0.15 7.86 12.51
C THR A 62 -0.22 7.06 11.27
N ALA A 63 -0.83 5.89 11.46
CA ALA A 63 -1.35 5.05 10.39
C ALA A 63 -2.87 4.92 10.48
N GLN A 64 -3.56 5.09 9.36
CA GLN A 64 -5.00 4.91 9.22
C GLN A 64 -5.27 3.75 8.27
N GLY A 65 -6.12 2.81 8.70
CA GLY A 65 -6.55 1.69 7.84
C GLY A 65 -7.55 2.13 6.79
N LEU A 66 -7.35 1.68 5.57
CA LEU A 66 -8.25 1.87 4.45
C LEU A 66 -9.14 0.63 4.22
N GLU A 67 -9.98 0.68 3.18
CA GLU A 67 -10.76 -0.48 2.77
C GLU A 67 -9.86 -1.61 2.28
N THR A 68 -10.11 -2.84 2.77
CA THR A 68 -9.38 -4.02 2.36
C THR A 68 -9.72 -4.40 0.92
N LEU A 69 -8.71 -4.52 0.08
CA LEU A 69 -8.86 -4.94 -1.31
C LEU A 69 -9.16 -6.44 -1.41
N GLN A 70 -10.29 -6.79 -2.01
CA GLN A 70 -10.57 -8.15 -2.44
C GLN A 70 -9.81 -8.43 -3.75
N ARG A 71 -8.84 -9.33 -3.71
CA ARG A 71 -8.02 -9.67 -4.88
C ARG A 71 -8.85 -10.41 -5.94
N ARG A 72 -8.59 -10.09 -7.18
CA ARG A 72 -9.20 -10.77 -8.35
C ARG A 72 -8.12 -11.30 -9.28
N ASN A 73 -7.30 -10.40 -9.79
CA ASN A 73 -6.15 -10.71 -10.62
C ASN A 73 -5.14 -9.56 -10.49
N LYS A 74 -3.92 -9.79 -10.94
CA LYS A 74 -2.82 -8.82 -10.82
C LYS A 74 -3.17 -7.45 -11.40
N ARG A 75 -3.82 -7.41 -12.57
CA ARG A 75 -4.19 -6.16 -13.22
C ARG A 75 -5.16 -5.35 -12.36
N TYR A 76 -6.24 -5.97 -11.88
CA TYR A 76 -7.23 -5.33 -11.03
C TYR A 76 -6.63 -4.82 -9.72
N ASP A 77 -5.79 -5.66 -9.06
CA ASP A 77 -5.13 -5.31 -7.81
C ASP A 77 -4.26 -4.05 -8.00
N PHE A 78 -3.49 -3.99 -9.08
CA PHE A 78 -2.61 -2.85 -9.37
C PHE A 78 -3.37 -1.58 -9.78
N GLU A 79 -4.47 -1.70 -10.53
CA GLU A 79 -5.35 -0.57 -10.87
C GLU A 79 -6.01 0.03 -9.60
N TYR A 80 -6.38 -0.83 -8.64
CA TYR A 80 -6.90 -0.37 -7.35
C TYR A 80 -5.82 0.37 -6.55
N LEU A 81 -4.64 -0.22 -6.41
CA LEU A 81 -3.52 0.41 -5.69
C LEU A 81 -3.09 1.72 -6.34
N GLN A 82 -3.11 1.82 -7.66
CA GLN A 82 -2.80 3.07 -8.36
C GLN A 82 -3.76 4.20 -7.96
N ARG A 83 -5.06 3.91 -7.85
CA ARG A 83 -6.05 4.90 -7.40
C ARG A 83 -5.78 5.35 -5.96
N VAL A 84 -5.46 4.42 -5.07
CA VAL A 84 -5.10 4.72 -3.68
C VAL A 84 -3.84 5.60 -3.62
N ILE A 85 -2.81 5.24 -4.37
CA ILE A 85 -1.54 6.00 -4.45
C ILE A 85 -1.81 7.44 -4.90
N GLN A 86 -2.61 7.62 -5.93
CA GLN A 86 -2.96 8.95 -6.45
C GLN A 86 -3.84 9.75 -5.48
N GLN A 87 -4.86 9.11 -4.89
CA GLN A 87 -5.80 9.75 -3.98
C GLN A 87 -5.12 10.29 -2.72
N TYR A 88 -4.12 9.57 -2.21
CA TYR A 88 -3.44 9.90 -0.95
C TYR A 88 -2.06 10.54 -1.13
N ASP A 89 -1.63 10.83 -2.36
CA ASP A 89 -0.28 11.32 -2.68
C ASP A 89 0.82 10.48 -2.02
N VAL A 90 0.76 9.16 -2.26
CA VAL A 90 1.71 8.20 -1.68
C VAL A 90 3.08 8.35 -2.34
N ARG A 91 4.14 8.36 -1.56
CA ARG A 91 5.53 8.48 -2.01
C ARG A 91 6.37 7.24 -1.73
N GLU A 92 5.99 6.45 -0.75
CA GLU A 92 6.68 5.22 -0.38
C GLU A 92 5.66 4.12 -0.07
N ILE A 93 6.06 2.86 -0.26
CA ILE A 93 5.22 1.70 0.02
C ILE A 93 5.98 0.78 0.98
N VAL A 94 5.30 0.27 1.99
CA VAL A 94 5.79 -0.76 2.93
C VAL A 94 4.95 -2.01 2.74
N VAL A 95 5.60 -3.14 2.47
CA VAL A 95 4.94 -4.44 2.31
C VAL A 95 5.35 -5.34 3.46
N GLY A 96 4.39 -5.90 4.16
CA GLY A 96 4.64 -6.91 5.19
C GLY A 96 5.26 -8.17 4.60
N LEU A 97 6.29 -8.68 5.26
CA LEU A 97 6.98 -9.91 4.91
C LEU A 97 6.74 -10.96 6.00
N PRO A 98 5.85 -11.94 5.77
CA PRO A 98 5.60 -13.00 6.74
C PRO A 98 6.81 -13.95 6.78
N LEU A 99 7.64 -13.83 7.79
CA LEU A 99 8.73 -14.76 8.07
C LEU A 99 8.24 -15.86 9.03
N ARG A 100 7.93 -17.04 8.51
CA ARG A 100 7.60 -18.21 9.33
C ARG A 100 8.86 -18.94 9.76
N MET A 101 8.88 -19.43 11.01
CA MET A 101 10.03 -20.18 11.60
C MET A 101 10.14 -21.63 11.09
N SER A 102 9.37 -22.06 10.10
CA SER A 102 9.40 -23.44 9.57
C SER A 102 9.72 -23.46 8.09
N GLY A 103 10.64 -24.28 7.65
CA GLY A 103 11.27 -24.51 6.34
C GLY A 103 10.45 -24.43 5.03
N ALA A 104 9.20 -23.97 5.08
CA ALA A 104 8.38 -23.57 3.92
C ALA A 104 8.56 -22.07 3.57
N GLU A 105 9.56 -21.42 4.11
CA GLU A 105 9.80 -19.97 4.05
C GLU A 105 10.12 -19.47 2.63
N GLY A 106 10.75 -20.27 1.79
CA GLY A 106 11.22 -19.83 0.47
C GLY A 106 10.10 -19.30 -0.42
N THR A 107 9.01 -20.03 -0.56
CA THR A 107 8.00 -19.73 -1.58
C THR A 107 7.13 -18.51 -1.27
N GLN A 108 6.84 -18.22 0.00
CA GLN A 108 6.02 -17.07 0.37
C GLN A 108 6.84 -15.77 0.40
N SER A 109 8.06 -15.85 0.93
CA SER A 109 9.02 -14.75 0.90
C SER A 109 9.37 -14.35 -0.54
N GLU A 110 9.65 -15.32 -1.42
CA GLU A 110 9.90 -15.07 -2.85
C GLU A 110 8.69 -14.40 -3.53
N LYS A 111 7.46 -14.85 -3.23
CA LYS A 111 6.24 -14.21 -3.77
C LYS A 111 6.09 -12.77 -3.31
N MET A 112 6.42 -12.46 -2.06
CA MET A 112 6.36 -11.09 -1.54
C MET A 112 7.47 -10.22 -2.14
N GLN A 113 8.66 -10.75 -2.30
CA GLN A 113 9.74 -10.05 -3.00
C GLN A 113 9.36 -9.76 -4.46
N GLY A 114 8.79 -10.75 -5.17
CA GLY A 114 8.28 -10.58 -6.53
C GLY A 114 7.18 -9.53 -6.62
N PHE A 115 6.23 -9.53 -5.66
CA PHE A 115 5.18 -8.53 -5.60
C PHE A 115 5.73 -7.12 -5.34
N ALA A 116 6.67 -6.97 -4.42
CA ALA A 116 7.34 -5.71 -4.15
C ALA A 116 8.11 -5.17 -5.37
N GLU A 117 8.77 -6.06 -6.12
CA GLU A 117 9.46 -5.68 -7.36
C GLU A 117 8.48 -5.23 -8.45
N ASP A 118 7.34 -5.91 -8.57
CA ASP A 118 6.26 -5.49 -9.47
C ASP A 118 5.73 -4.08 -9.10
N LEU A 119 5.56 -3.79 -7.79
CA LEU A 119 5.15 -2.47 -7.32
C LEU A 119 6.18 -1.39 -7.69
N ARG A 120 7.48 -1.67 -7.47
CA ARG A 120 8.58 -0.74 -7.85
C ARG A 120 8.55 -0.41 -9.33
N LYS A 121 8.44 -1.45 -10.18
CA LYS A 121 8.40 -1.30 -11.65
C LYS A 121 7.17 -0.51 -12.11
N ARG A 122 6.01 -0.81 -11.52
CA ARG A 122 4.73 -0.22 -11.95
C ARG A 122 4.57 1.22 -11.53
N PHE A 123 4.91 1.53 -10.27
CA PHE A 123 4.63 2.85 -9.67
C PHE A 123 5.85 3.76 -9.57
N ARG A 124 7.06 3.23 -9.81
CA ARG A 124 8.34 3.95 -9.67
C ARG A 124 8.50 4.61 -8.28
N LEU A 125 7.95 3.95 -7.26
CA LEU A 125 8.06 4.35 -5.86
C LEU A 125 9.06 3.46 -5.13
N GLN A 126 9.63 3.96 -4.03
CA GLN A 126 10.39 3.14 -3.10
C GLN A 126 9.45 2.14 -2.42
N VAL A 127 9.85 0.86 -2.39
CA VAL A 127 9.09 -0.21 -1.75
C VAL A 127 10.00 -0.92 -0.76
N HIS A 128 9.59 -0.89 0.50
CA HIS A 128 10.28 -1.50 1.62
C HIS A 128 9.58 -2.81 2.00
N LEU A 129 10.36 -3.82 2.37
CA LEU A 129 9.85 -5.05 2.98
C LEU A 129 10.04 -4.95 4.50
N TRP A 130 9.00 -5.25 5.25
CA TRP A 130 8.98 -5.18 6.71
C TRP A 130 8.68 -6.52 7.34
N ASP A 131 9.55 -6.96 8.26
CA ASP A 131 9.41 -8.23 8.99
C ASP A 131 8.24 -8.15 9.98
N GLU A 132 7.18 -8.93 9.75
CA GLU A 132 5.97 -8.96 10.58
C GLU A 132 6.17 -9.55 11.97
N ARG A 133 7.28 -10.26 12.23
CA ARG A 133 7.54 -10.84 13.57
C ARG A 133 7.58 -9.78 14.67
N LEU A 134 7.84 -8.54 14.32
CA LEU A 134 7.92 -7.42 15.25
C LEU A 134 6.56 -6.82 15.62
N THR A 135 5.46 -7.22 14.96
CA THR A 135 4.14 -6.58 15.09
C THR A 135 2.96 -7.52 15.30
N SER A 136 3.10 -8.82 14.99
CA SER A 136 1.95 -9.73 14.83
C SER A 136 1.30 -10.24 16.12
N ALA A 137 2.03 -10.29 17.24
CA ALA A 137 1.51 -10.89 18.49
C ALA A 137 0.39 -10.04 19.10
N GLU A 138 0.52 -8.72 19.06
CA GLU A 138 -0.43 -7.78 19.66
C GLU A 138 -1.69 -7.60 18.81
N ALA A 139 -1.53 -7.55 17.47
CA ALA A 139 -2.65 -7.50 16.54
C ALA A 139 -3.60 -8.68 16.66
N ASN A 140 -3.03 -9.88 16.68
CA ASN A 140 -3.81 -11.11 16.79
C ASN A 140 -4.55 -11.21 18.14
N ARG A 141 -4.01 -10.61 19.19
CA ARG A 141 -4.65 -10.58 20.52
C ARG A 141 -5.88 -9.66 20.52
N LEU A 142 -5.75 -8.44 20.02
CA LEU A 142 -6.83 -7.45 19.94
C LEU A 142 -8.02 -7.91 19.07
N LEU A 143 -7.73 -8.70 18.03
CA LEU A 143 -8.75 -9.14 17.07
C LEU A 143 -9.53 -10.38 17.51
N ARG A 144 -9.05 -11.14 18.52
CA ARG A 144 -9.78 -12.29 19.07
C ARG A 144 -10.96 -11.90 19.96
N GLU A 145 -10.99 -10.66 20.44
CA GLU A 145 -11.99 -10.16 21.39
C GLU A 145 -13.20 -9.49 20.71
N THR A 146 -13.32 -9.54 19.37
CA THR A 146 -14.42 -8.86 18.65
C THR A 146 -15.51 -9.84 18.21
N ASP A 147 -16.78 -9.51 18.49
CA ASP A 147 -17.99 -10.25 18.10
C ASP A 147 -18.40 -10.06 16.62
N LEU A 148 -17.46 -9.85 15.72
CA LEU A 148 -17.72 -9.65 14.31
C LEU A 148 -17.98 -10.97 13.57
N SER A 149 -18.84 -10.94 12.53
CA SER A 149 -19.01 -12.08 11.63
C SER A 149 -17.68 -12.46 10.97
N ILE A 150 -17.52 -13.73 10.60
CA ILE A 150 -16.26 -14.29 10.05
C ILE A 150 -15.71 -13.44 8.89
N GLU A 151 -16.58 -12.98 7.98
CA GLU A 151 -16.16 -12.16 6.84
C GLU A 151 -15.74 -10.75 7.25
N LYS A 152 -16.54 -10.09 8.11
CA LYS A 152 -16.23 -8.75 8.63
C LYS A 152 -14.98 -8.78 9.49
N ARG A 153 -14.81 -9.85 10.29
CA ARG A 153 -13.60 -10.09 11.09
C ARG A 153 -12.38 -10.22 10.18
N GLY A 154 -12.46 -11.00 9.09
CA GLY A 154 -11.34 -11.13 8.15
C GLY A 154 -10.88 -9.78 7.57
N LYS A 155 -11.80 -8.91 7.12
CA LYS A 155 -11.45 -7.58 6.61
C LYS A 155 -10.87 -6.66 7.68
N ALA A 156 -11.38 -6.75 8.92
CA ALA A 156 -10.87 -5.98 10.05
C ALA A 156 -9.47 -6.42 10.45
N VAL A 157 -9.20 -7.75 10.43
CA VAL A 157 -7.88 -8.34 10.68
C VAL A 157 -6.86 -7.83 9.67
N ASP A 158 -7.15 -7.95 8.37
CA ASP A 158 -6.23 -7.53 7.30
C ASP A 158 -5.94 -6.02 7.39
N ARG A 159 -6.96 -5.21 7.69
CA ARG A 159 -6.80 -3.76 7.90
C ARG A 159 -5.91 -3.45 9.10
N MET A 160 -6.12 -4.13 10.23
CA MET A 160 -5.32 -3.94 11.44
C MET A 160 -3.87 -4.38 11.21
N ALA A 161 -3.66 -5.51 10.52
CA ALA A 161 -2.32 -5.96 10.18
C ALA A 161 -1.56 -4.92 9.36
N ALA A 162 -2.20 -4.33 8.34
CA ALA A 162 -1.60 -3.26 7.53
C ALA A 162 -1.26 -2.01 8.36
N ILE A 163 -2.13 -1.62 9.33
CA ILE A 163 -1.84 -0.51 10.25
C ILE A 163 -0.57 -0.80 11.06
N LEU A 164 -0.47 -2.00 11.64
CA LEU A 164 0.65 -2.37 12.50
C LEU A 164 1.97 -2.51 11.74
N ILE A 165 1.93 -3.08 10.53
CA ILE A 165 3.08 -3.10 9.61
C ILE A 165 3.59 -1.67 9.38
N LEU A 166 2.68 -0.76 9.03
CA LEU A 166 3.04 0.61 8.72
C LEU A 166 3.56 1.38 9.96
N GLN A 167 2.88 1.24 11.10
CA GLN A 167 3.31 1.87 12.35
C GLN A 167 4.68 1.36 12.81
N GLY A 168 4.88 0.03 12.82
CA GLY A 168 6.15 -0.57 13.21
C GLY A 168 7.31 -0.11 12.33
N TRP A 169 7.09 -0.01 11.02
CA TRP A 169 8.09 0.49 10.10
C TRP A 169 8.41 1.98 10.35
N MET A 170 7.39 2.83 10.52
CA MET A 170 7.56 4.26 10.79
C MET A 170 8.28 4.51 12.13
N GLU A 171 7.95 3.75 13.17
CA GLU A 171 8.62 3.85 14.47
C GLU A 171 10.10 3.43 14.39
N ASN A 172 10.39 2.33 13.68
CA ASN A 172 11.76 1.90 13.47
C ASN A 172 12.57 2.95 12.70
N ARG A 173 11.99 3.52 11.63
CA ARG A 173 12.63 4.59 10.85
C ARG A 173 12.95 5.82 11.71
N ARG A 174 12.04 6.25 12.57
CA ARG A 174 12.27 7.38 13.49
C ARG A 174 13.41 7.09 14.46
N ARG A 175 13.39 5.91 15.10
CA ARG A 175 14.47 5.51 16.01
C ARG A 175 15.84 5.51 15.34
N THR A 176 15.91 5.05 14.09
CA THR A 176 17.16 5.02 13.32
C THR A 176 17.64 6.45 12.99
N LEU A 177 16.74 7.38 12.73
CA LEU A 177 17.08 8.78 12.47
C LEU A 177 17.49 9.53 13.74
N ASP A 178 16.85 9.24 14.88
CA ASP A 178 17.14 9.89 16.18
C ASP A 178 18.46 9.41 16.80
N LEU A 179 18.92 8.19 16.47
CA LEU A 179 20.16 7.65 17.03
C LEU A 179 21.43 8.18 16.34
N GLY A 180 21.30 8.91 15.20
CA GLY A 180 22.41 9.53 14.46
C GLY A 180 23.54 8.55 14.12
N PRO A 181 24.50 8.92 13.26
CA PRO A 181 25.71 8.13 13.06
C PRO A 181 26.63 8.19 14.29
#